data_e00e0c3438b5515eefc787f06b00404f
#
_entry.id   e00e0c3438b5515eefc787f06b00404f
#
_cell.length_a   1.000
_cell.length_b   1.000
_cell.length_c   1.000
_cell.angle_alpha   90.00
_cell.angle_beta   90.00
_cell.angle_gamma   90.00
#
_symmetry.space_group_name_H-M   'P 1'
#
loop_
_entity.id
_entity.type
_entity.pdbx_description
1 polymer ?
#
loop_
_entity_poly.entity_id
_entity_poly.type
_entity_poly.pdbx_seq_one_letter_code
_entity_poly.pdbx_strand_id
1 'polypeptide(L)'
;MDITDMFKIPLFKNFTLKMREEFLDKLEYTVEEHPKGKTIIHQGTTCNALHVLLEGKLNVDVLDVSGNIVRVETIQAPRTFATPHIFSEKNQFPATFTVDEDVVLLKGTKESVFTLMHSMPLFLHNFLCVSTSCNKCTMTRLKVLSFRGIRNRFIYYLFEQQQKDVVELEHTQEQLAEYFGVTRPALSKEIGRLVDEGFISITRRKVTILNKTALTCML
;
A
#
# COMPACT_ATOMS: atom_id res chain seq x y z
N MET A 1 8.63 -3.56 22.77
CA MET A 1 7.59 -3.15 21.81
C MET A 1 6.99 -1.83 22.23
N ASP A 2 7.01 -0.82 21.38
CA ASP A 2 6.44 0.48 21.69
C ASP A 2 5.21 0.72 20.79
N ILE A 3 4.00 0.60 21.36
CA ILE A 3 2.73 0.88 20.67
C ILE A 3 2.73 2.29 20.06
N THR A 4 3.53 3.21 20.61
CA THR A 4 3.61 4.58 20.14
C THR A 4 4.15 4.70 18.70
N ASP A 5 4.82 3.68 18.19
CA ASP A 5 5.28 3.66 16.79
C ASP A 5 4.12 3.73 15.78
N MET A 6 2.91 3.28 16.16
CA MET A 6 1.72 3.45 15.33
C MET A 6 1.44 4.92 14.98
N PHE A 7 1.83 5.88 15.82
CA PHE A 7 1.61 7.29 15.56
C PHE A 7 2.49 7.91 14.47
N LYS A 8 3.42 7.12 13.90
CA LYS A 8 4.24 7.52 12.74
C LYS A 8 3.51 7.33 11.41
N ILE A 9 2.41 6.55 11.38
CA ILE A 9 1.67 6.28 10.14
C ILE A 9 0.72 7.43 9.77
N PRO A 10 0.34 7.57 8.48
CA PRO A 10 -0.50 8.65 7.98
C PRO A 10 -1.84 8.81 8.71
N LEU A 11 -2.40 7.73 9.27
CA LEU A 11 -3.65 7.73 10.01
C LEU A 11 -3.61 8.66 11.24
N PHE A 12 -2.43 8.87 11.83
CA PHE A 12 -2.21 9.71 13.02
C PHE A 12 -1.42 10.98 12.71
N LYS A 13 -1.40 11.39 11.44
CA LYS A 13 -0.73 12.61 11.01
C LYS A 13 -1.25 13.82 11.81
N ASN A 14 -0.31 14.65 12.30
CA ASN A 14 -0.58 15.85 13.10
C ASN A 14 -1.22 15.59 14.48
N PHE A 15 -1.20 14.36 15.01
CA PHE A 15 -1.64 14.12 16.38
C PHE A 15 -0.65 14.72 17.37
N THR A 16 -1.17 15.56 18.28
CA THR A 16 -0.43 16.02 19.45
C THR A 16 -0.27 14.91 20.49
N LEU A 17 0.64 15.06 21.45
CA LEU A 17 0.81 14.08 22.52
C LEU A 17 -0.52 13.83 23.26
N LYS A 18 -1.24 14.89 23.61
CA LYS A 18 -2.55 14.77 24.27
C LYS A 18 -3.58 13.98 23.44
N MET A 19 -3.59 14.17 22.12
CA MET A 19 -4.48 13.41 21.24
C MET A 19 -4.09 11.93 21.17
N ARG A 20 -2.81 11.59 21.25
CA ARG A 20 -2.34 10.20 21.27
C ARG A 20 -2.77 9.49 22.56
N GLU A 21 -2.62 10.16 23.70
CA GLU A 21 -3.07 9.65 25.00
C GLU A 21 -4.58 9.44 24.99
N GLU A 22 -5.36 10.44 24.56
CA GLU A 22 -6.82 10.35 24.47
C GLU A 22 -7.26 9.23 23.51
N PHE A 23 -6.55 9.03 22.40
CA PHE A 23 -6.85 7.98 21.43
C PHE A 23 -6.64 6.59 22.05
N LEU A 24 -5.51 6.36 22.73
CA LEU A 24 -5.19 5.08 23.37
C LEU A 24 -6.12 4.79 24.57
N ASP A 25 -6.51 5.80 25.31
CA ASP A 25 -7.45 5.66 26.44
C ASP A 25 -8.86 5.21 25.99
N LYS A 26 -9.30 5.69 24.82
CA LYS A 26 -10.63 5.38 24.28
C LYS A 26 -10.68 4.22 23.29
N LEU A 27 -9.54 3.78 22.77
CA LEU A 27 -9.48 2.68 21.83
C LEU A 27 -9.56 1.35 22.58
N GLU A 28 -10.59 0.58 22.32
CA GLU A 28 -10.64 -0.82 22.73
C GLU A 28 -9.86 -1.65 21.72
N TYR A 29 -8.75 -2.24 22.15
CA TYR A 29 -7.86 -2.98 21.25
C TYR A 29 -7.28 -4.21 21.88
N THR A 30 -6.82 -5.12 21.02
CA THR A 30 -5.96 -6.27 21.36
C THR A 30 -4.66 -6.19 20.59
N VAL A 31 -3.61 -6.78 21.14
CA VAL A 31 -2.32 -6.94 20.46
C VAL A 31 -2.04 -8.43 20.33
N GLU A 32 -1.75 -8.87 19.13
CA GLU A 32 -1.47 -10.27 18.81
C GLU A 32 -0.10 -10.40 18.16
N GLU A 33 0.61 -11.48 18.50
CA GLU A 33 1.88 -11.85 17.88
C GLU A 33 1.66 -13.10 17.03
N HIS A 34 2.21 -13.09 15.83
CA HIS A 34 2.10 -14.23 14.93
C HIS A 34 3.45 -14.54 14.28
N PRO A 35 3.86 -15.83 14.30
CA PRO A 35 5.11 -16.26 13.70
C PRO A 35 5.02 -16.31 12.17
N LYS A 36 6.18 -16.21 11.53
CA LYS A 36 6.35 -16.38 10.08
C LYS A 36 5.65 -17.64 9.55
N GLY A 37 5.05 -17.50 8.38
CA GLY A 37 4.33 -18.57 7.68
C GLY A 37 2.87 -18.74 8.08
N LYS A 38 2.41 -18.10 9.18
CA LYS A 38 1.01 -18.19 9.61
C LYS A 38 0.10 -17.33 8.72
N THR A 39 -0.99 -17.90 8.21
CA THR A 39 -2.09 -17.12 7.64
C THR A 39 -2.95 -16.58 8.78
N ILE A 40 -3.08 -15.26 8.87
CA ILE A 40 -3.80 -14.58 9.95
C ILE A 40 -5.18 -14.09 9.53
N ILE A 41 -5.39 -13.87 8.24
CA ILE A 41 -6.67 -13.42 7.68
C ILE A 41 -6.88 -14.10 6.34
N HIS A 42 -8.07 -14.63 6.10
CA HIS A 42 -8.47 -15.20 4.83
C HIS A 42 -9.36 -14.23 4.03
N GLN A 43 -9.16 -14.21 2.72
CA GLN A 43 -10.01 -13.47 1.78
C GLN A 43 -11.50 -13.81 2.01
N GLY A 44 -12.37 -12.80 2.01
CA GLY A 44 -13.81 -12.97 2.21
C GLY A 44 -14.26 -13.05 3.66
N THR A 45 -13.36 -13.18 4.65
CA THR A 45 -13.73 -13.12 6.07
C THR A 45 -14.10 -11.69 6.48
N THR A 46 -14.85 -11.56 7.57
CA THR A 46 -15.37 -10.27 8.04
C THR A 46 -14.27 -9.36 8.58
N CYS A 47 -14.23 -8.11 8.11
CA CYS A 47 -13.33 -7.06 8.57
C CYS A 47 -14.05 -6.16 9.58
N ASN A 48 -13.99 -6.49 10.86
CA ASN A 48 -14.68 -5.80 11.95
C ASN A 48 -13.73 -5.07 12.92
N ALA A 49 -12.49 -4.82 12.52
CA ALA A 49 -11.50 -4.15 13.33
C ALA A 49 -10.59 -3.26 12.47
N LEU A 50 -10.03 -2.22 13.08
CA LEU A 50 -8.90 -1.48 12.54
C LEU A 50 -7.63 -2.31 12.75
N HIS A 51 -6.92 -2.60 11.69
CA HIS A 51 -5.69 -3.38 11.73
C HIS A 51 -4.48 -2.49 11.55
N VAL A 52 -3.58 -2.52 12.54
CA VAL A 52 -2.30 -1.80 12.51
C VAL A 52 -1.18 -2.82 12.65
N LEU A 53 -0.40 -3.01 11.61
CA LEU A 53 0.84 -3.77 11.67
C LEU A 53 1.89 -2.91 12.38
N LEU A 54 2.32 -3.33 13.57
CA LEU A 54 3.29 -2.61 14.40
C LEU A 54 4.72 -3.04 14.10
N GLU A 55 4.94 -4.35 13.87
CA GLU A 55 6.24 -4.94 13.56
C GLU A 55 6.11 -6.02 12.48
N GLY A 56 7.18 -6.28 11.75
CA GLY A 56 7.30 -7.37 10.77
C GLY A 56 6.71 -7.06 9.40
N LYS A 57 6.39 -8.15 8.66
CA LYS A 57 5.90 -8.08 7.28
C LYS A 57 4.76 -9.05 7.02
N LEU A 58 3.78 -8.60 6.20
CA LEU A 58 2.66 -9.39 5.71
C LEU A 58 2.69 -9.50 4.19
N ASN A 59 2.52 -10.68 3.67
CA ASN A 59 2.21 -10.94 2.28
C ASN A 59 0.71 -10.86 2.06
N VAL A 60 0.28 -10.15 1.02
CA VAL A 60 -1.12 -9.95 0.65
C VAL A 60 -1.37 -10.68 -0.68
N ASP A 61 -2.17 -11.74 -0.60
CA ASP A 61 -2.42 -12.64 -1.71
C ASP A 61 -3.92 -12.69 -2.03
N VAL A 62 -4.25 -12.72 -3.32
CA VAL A 62 -5.62 -12.90 -3.82
C VAL A 62 -5.69 -14.20 -4.60
N LEU A 63 -6.76 -14.97 -4.38
CA LEU A 63 -7.09 -16.11 -5.23
C LEU A 63 -7.76 -15.60 -6.51
N ASP A 64 -7.21 -15.98 -7.66
CA ASP A 64 -7.87 -15.75 -8.94
C ASP A 64 -9.04 -16.74 -9.16
N VAL A 65 -9.79 -16.52 -10.22
CA VAL A 65 -10.95 -17.38 -10.59
C VAL A 65 -10.54 -18.82 -10.93
N SER A 66 -9.26 -19.06 -11.19
CA SER A 66 -8.68 -20.39 -11.50
C SER A 66 -8.10 -21.06 -10.25
N GLY A 67 -8.14 -20.38 -9.09
CA GLY A 67 -7.58 -20.88 -7.84
C GLY A 67 -6.07 -20.65 -7.68
N ASN A 68 -5.42 -19.87 -8.57
CA ASN A 68 -4.03 -19.51 -8.41
C ASN A 68 -3.86 -18.39 -7.39
N ILE A 69 -2.78 -18.45 -6.63
CA ILE A 69 -2.40 -17.40 -5.69
C ILE A 69 -1.64 -16.31 -6.44
N VAL A 70 -2.16 -15.09 -6.39
CA VAL A 70 -1.51 -13.90 -6.98
C VAL A 70 -1.09 -12.96 -5.86
N ARG A 71 0.22 -12.73 -5.72
CA ARG A 71 0.76 -11.73 -4.79
C ARG A 71 0.37 -10.33 -5.25
N VAL A 72 -0.34 -9.60 -4.38
CA VAL A 72 -0.76 -8.22 -4.64
C VAL A 72 0.28 -7.22 -4.16
N GLU A 73 0.71 -7.38 -2.90
CA GLU A 73 1.76 -6.56 -2.29
C GLU A 73 2.37 -7.27 -1.07
N THR A 74 3.49 -6.74 -0.57
CA THR A 74 4.02 -7.05 0.75
C THR A 74 3.93 -5.78 1.60
N ILE A 75 3.25 -5.88 2.74
CA ILE A 75 3.07 -4.78 3.70
C ILE A 75 4.19 -4.86 4.72
N GLN A 76 4.89 -3.75 4.94
CA GLN A 76 5.92 -3.61 5.99
C GLN A 76 5.44 -2.66 7.08
N ALA A 77 5.71 -3.02 8.32
CA ALA A 77 5.41 -2.19 9.50
C ALA A 77 6.27 -0.90 9.55
N PRO A 78 5.77 0.19 10.20
CA PRO A 78 4.42 0.33 10.72
C PRO A 78 3.42 0.75 9.64
N ARG A 79 2.27 0.09 9.52
CA ARG A 79 1.25 0.40 8.51
C ARG A 79 -0.14 -0.10 8.91
N THR A 80 -1.20 0.66 8.57
CA THR A 80 -2.57 0.15 8.55
C THR A 80 -2.85 -0.58 7.25
N PHE A 81 -3.74 -1.57 7.31
CA PHE A 81 -4.21 -2.28 6.13
C PHE A 81 -5.70 -2.60 6.22
N ALA A 82 -6.33 -2.87 5.09
CA ALA A 82 -7.76 -3.11 4.97
C ALA A 82 -8.66 -2.00 5.56
N THR A 83 -8.11 -0.80 5.84
CA THR A 83 -8.80 0.31 6.49
C THR A 83 -10.14 0.68 5.84
N PRO A 84 -10.31 0.76 4.50
CA PRO A 84 -11.60 1.07 3.89
C PRO A 84 -12.68 0.01 4.13
N HIS A 85 -12.29 -1.24 4.41
CA HIS A 85 -13.21 -2.36 4.48
C HIS A 85 -13.95 -2.46 5.82
N ILE A 86 -13.43 -1.85 6.90
CA ILE A 86 -14.08 -1.89 8.23
C ILE A 86 -15.49 -1.31 8.23
N PHE A 87 -15.74 -0.27 7.39
CA PHE A 87 -17.05 0.40 7.27
C PHE A 87 -17.70 0.19 5.91
N SER A 88 -17.18 -0.72 5.07
CA SER A 88 -17.83 -1.06 3.81
C SER A 88 -19.10 -1.87 4.07
N GLU A 89 -20.05 -1.83 3.13
CA GLU A 89 -21.33 -2.55 3.24
C GLU A 89 -21.15 -4.05 3.44
N LYS A 90 -20.23 -4.67 2.68
CA LYS A 90 -19.92 -6.11 2.81
C LYS A 90 -18.91 -6.41 3.91
N ASN A 91 -18.17 -5.40 4.39
CA ASN A 91 -17.10 -5.48 5.40
C ASN A 91 -16.27 -6.78 5.35
N GLN A 92 -15.80 -7.15 4.17
CA GLN A 92 -14.99 -8.34 3.94
C GLN A 92 -13.56 -7.99 3.56
N PHE A 93 -12.60 -8.82 3.98
CA PHE A 93 -11.23 -8.67 3.52
C PHE A 93 -11.12 -9.01 2.04
N PRO A 94 -10.47 -8.15 1.23
CA PRO A 94 -10.32 -8.36 -0.21
C PRO A 94 -9.26 -9.39 -0.55
N ALA A 95 -8.41 -9.78 0.40
CA ALA A 95 -7.25 -10.63 0.20
C ALA A 95 -6.96 -11.50 1.42
N THR A 96 -6.09 -12.48 1.25
CA THR A 96 -5.51 -13.30 2.32
C THR A 96 -4.19 -12.67 2.78
N PHE A 97 -3.97 -12.63 4.11
CA PHE A 97 -2.76 -12.06 4.72
C PHE A 97 -1.97 -13.16 5.43
N THR A 98 -0.73 -13.37 4.97
CA THR A 98 0.19 -14.37 5.49
C THR A 98 1.45 -13.70 6.04
N VAL A 99 1.93 -14.16 7.17
CA VAL A 99 3.10 -13.60 7.85
C VAL A 99 4.38 -13.96 7.09
N ASP A 100 5.12 -12.96 6.62
CA ASP A 100 6.41 -13.11 5.93
C ASP A 100 7.62 -12.98 6.89
N GLU A 101 7.50 -12.10 7.88
CA GLU A 101 8.41 -11.98 9.04
C GLU A 101 7.54 -11.89 10.28
N ASP A 102 7.99 -12.42 11.42
CA ASP A 102 7.22 -12.38 12.68
C ASP A 102 6.58 -11.01 12.88
N VAL A 103 5.29 -10.99 13.18
CA VAL A 103 4.51 -9.75 13.22
C VAL A 103 3.91 -9.50 14.60
N VAL A 104 3.79 -8.22 14.91
CA VAL A 104 2.95 -7.69 15.97
C VAL A 104 1.82 -6.89 15.37
N LEU A 105 0.59 -7.28 15.65
CA LEU A 105 -0.64 -6.73 15.09
C LEU A 105 -1.54 -6.16 16.18
N LEU A 106 -1.87 -4.87 16.08
CA LEU A 106 -2.90 -4.25 16.88
C LEU A 106 -4.24 -4.30 16.13
N LYS A 107 -5.30 -4.71 16.83
CA LYS A 107 -6.67 -4.73 16.35
C LYS A 107 -7.55 -3.85 17.24
N GLY A 108 -7.99 -2.70 16.72
CA GLY A 108 -8.95 -1.83 17.38
C GLY A 108 -10.38 -2.21 17.01
N THR A 109 -11.31 -2.31 17.99
CA THR A 109 -12.71 -2.66 17.73
C THR A 109 -13.38 -1.63 16.81
N LYS A 110 -14.27 -2.09 15.92
CA LYS A 110 -15.01 -1.22 15.00
C LYS A 110 -15.81 -0.15 15.76
N GLU A 111 -16.38 -0.51 16.88
CA GLU A 111 -17.20 0.35 17.71
C GLU A 111 -16.39 1.48 18.35
N SER A 112 -15.23 1.17 18.95
CA SER A 112 -14.34 2.20 19.53
C SER A 112 -13.74 3.10 18.46
N VAL A 113 -13.37 2.56 17.30
CA VAL A 113 -12.91 3.34 16.14
C VAL A 113 -13.99 4.29 15.66
N PHE A 114 -15.25 3.85 15.56
CA PHE A 114 -16.38 4.71 15.19
C PHE A 114 -16.60 5.84 16.20
N THR A 115 -16.56 5.53 17.50
CA THR A 115 -16.67 6.51 18.59
C THR A 115 -15.54 7.55 18.53
N LEU A 116 -14.31 7.10 18.28
CA LEU A 116 -13.14 7.97 18.09
C LEU A 116 -13.28 8.89 16.88
N MET A 117 -13.83 8.38 15.77
CA MET A 117 -14.11 9.22 14.59
C MET A 117 -15.11 10.34 14.91
N HIS A 118 -16.12 10.06 15.75
CA HIS A 118 -17.10 11.05 16.16
C HIS A 118 -16.49 12.10 17.11
N SER A 119 -15.66 11.67 18.05
CA SER A 119 -15.08 12.56 19.09
C SER A 119 -13.81 13.28 18.64
N MET A 120 -13.11 12.80 17.61
CA MET A 120 -11.82 13.31 17.13
C MET A 120 -11.88 13.65 15.62
N PRO A 121 -12.30 14.88 15.23
CA PRO A 121 -12.43 15.24 13.80
C PRO A 121 -11.15 15.05 12.97
N LEU A 122 -9.97 15.26 13.58
CA LEU A 122 -8.70 15.04 12.90
C LEU A 122 -8.47 13.54 12.58
N PHE A 123 -8.87 12.65 13.49
CA PHE A 123 -8.80 11.21 13.24
C PHE A 123 -9.73 10.81 12.09
N LEU A 124 -10.98 11.29 12.09
CA LEU A 124 -11.91 11.07 10.98
C LEU A 124 -11.33 11.57 9.65
N HIS A 125 -10.81 12.80 9.62
CA HIS A 125 -10.19 13.37 8.43
C HIS A 125 -9.05 12.48 7.91
N ASN A 126 -8.12 12.08 8.78
CA ASN A 126 -7.00 11.23 8.42
C ASN A 126 -7.46 9.85 7.94
N PHE A 127 -8.49 9.27 8.59
CA PHE A 127 -9.06 7.98 8.18
C PHE A 127 -9.64 8.05 6.75
N LEU A 128 -10.39 9.10 6.43
CA LEU A 128 -10.91 9.33 5.08
C LEU A 128 -9.78 9.51 4.06
N CYS A 129 -8.72 10.27 4.40
CA CYS A 129 -7.55 10.42 3.55
C CYS A 129 -6.84 9.10 3.26
N VAL A 130 -6.62 8.28 4.30
CA VAL A 130 -5.99 6.95 4.15
C VAL A 130 -6.86 6.03 3.29
N SER A 131 -8.17 6.00 3.53
CA SER A 131 -9.12 5.20 2.76
C SER A 131 -9.17 5.60 1.29
N THR A 132 -9.14 6.91 1.01
CA THR A 132 -9.13 7.44 -0.37
C THR A 132 -7.81 7.15 -1.08
N SER A 133 -6.69 7.22 -0.34
CA SER A 133 -5.36 6.91 -0.89
C SER A 133 -5.25 5.44 -1.33
N CYS A 134 -5.83 4.51 -0.59
CA CYS A 134 -5.93 3.10 -0.99
C CYS A 134 -6.68 2.95 -2.32
N ASN A 135 -7.82 3.63 -2.48
CA ASN A 135 -8.60 3.60 -3.72
C ASN A 135 -7.83 4.21 -4.90
N LYS A 136 -7.12 5.32 -4.67
CA LYS A 136 -6.28 5.97 -5.69
C LYS A 136 -5.17 5.01 -6.17
N CYS A 137 -4.50 4.33 -5.27
CA CYS A 137 -3.46 3.36 -5.60
C CYS A 137 -4.01 2.23 -6.49
N THR A 138 -5.17 1.68 -6.16
CA THR A 138 -5.85 0.65 -6.97
C THR A 138 -6.23 1.17 -8.35
N MET A 139 -6.79 2.38 -8.44
CA MET A 139 -7.17 3.00 -9.72
C MET A 139 -5.95 3.28 -10.61
N THR A 140 -4.85 3.77 -10.02
CA THR A 140 -3.59 3.97 -10.75
C THR A 140 -3.06 2.63 -11.28
N ARG A 141 -3.09 1.57 -10.47
CA ARG A 141 -2.67 0.23 -10.92
C ARG A 141 -3.54 -0.29 -12.06
N LEU A 142 -4.87 -0.13 -11.99
CA LEU A 142 -5.78 -0.50 -13.08
C LEU A 142 -5.45 0.25 -14.38
N LYS A 143 -5.20 1.56 -14.29
CA LYS A 143 -4.76 2.36 -15.44
C LYS A 143 -3.43 1.86 -16.00
N VAL A 144 -2.43 1.62 -15.16
CA VAL A 144 -1.15 1.04 -15.58
C VAL A 144 -1.38 -0.27 -16.34
N LEU A 145 -2.19 -1.16 -15.79
CA LEU A 145 -2.46 -2.48 -16.39
C LEU A 145 -3.28 -2.40 -17.69
N SER A 146 -4.02 -1.32 -17.93
CA SER A 146 -4.76 -1.11 -19.18
C SER A 146 -3.86 -0.87 -20.39
N PHE A 147 -2.64 -0.42 -20.18
CA PHE A 147 -1.67 -0.28 -21.29
C PHE A 147 -1.17 -1.65 -21.75
N ARG A 148 -1.12 -1.86 -23.08
CA ARG A 148 -0.72 -3.15 -23.67
C ARG A 148 0.78 -3.45 -23.56
N GLY A 149 1.63 -2.39 -23.51
CA GLY A 149 3.10 -2.54 -23.51
C GLY A 149 3.72 -2.25 -22.16
N ILE A 150 4.78 -2.97 -21.80
CA ILE A 150 5.58 -2.75 -20.57
C ILE A 150 6.13 -1.32 -20.56
N ARG A 151 6.61 -0.83 -21.70
CA ARG A 151 7.11 0.53 -21.89
C ARG A 151 6.08 1.58 -21.46
N ASN A 152 4.86 1.48 -21.95
CA ASN A 152 3.79 2.44 -21.65
C ASN A 152 3.36 2.35 -20.18
N ARG A 153 3.32 1.15 -19.60
CA ARG A 153 3.07 0.96 -18.15
C ARG A 153 4.11 1.69 -17.31
N PHE A 154 5.39 1.57 -17.67
CA PHE A 154 6.46 2.22 -16.94
C PHE A 154 6.47 3.74 -17.12
N ILE A 155 6.24 4.24 -18.34
CA ILE A 155 6.12 5.69 -18.62
C ILE A 155 4.96 6.29 -17.82
N TYR A 156 3.79 5.66 -17.86
CA TYR A 156 2.63 6.13 -17.10
C TYR A 156 2.90 6.13 -15.58
N TYR A 157 3.52 5.07 -15.06
CA TYR A 157 3.92 5.00 -13.65
C TYR A 157 4.87 6.15 -13.28
N LEU A 158 5.86 6.48 -14.11
CA LEU A 158 6.75 7.61 -13.88
C LEU A 158 5.99 8.94 -13.80
N PHE A 159 5.03 9.16 -14.69
CA PHE A 159 4.23 10.40 -14.69
C PHE A 159 3.32 10.52 -13.47
N GLU A 160 2.74 9.43 -12.98
CA GLU A 160 1.93 9.43 -11.76
C GLU A 160 2.76 9.72 -10.48
N GLN A 161 4.02 9.31 -10.47
CA GLN A 161 4.95 9.54 -9.36
C GLN A 161 5.73 10.87 -9.49
N GLN A 162 5.59 11.54 -10.63
CA GLN A 162 6.39 12.72 -10.95
C GLN A 162 6.00 13.92 -10.07
N GLN A 163 6.94 14.40 -9.27
CA GLN A 163 6.82 15.71 -8.59
C GLN A 163 7.60 16.82 -9.33
N LYS A 164 8.65 16.44 -10.10
CA LYS A 164 9.51 17.29 -10.98
C LYS A 164 10.04 16.38 -12.08
N ASP A 165 11.13 16.77 -12.74
CA ASP A 165 11.75 15.93 -13.78
C ASP A 165 12.50 14.70 -13.24
N VAL A 166 12.57 14.54 -11.94
CA VAL A 166 13.19 13.40 -11.26
C VAL A 166 12.11 12.64 -10.47
N VAL A 167 12.04 11.34 -10.72
CA VAL A 167 11.16 10.40 -10.01
C VAL A 167 12.02 9.49 -9.15
N GLU A 168 11.78 9.44 -7.86
CA GLU A 168 12.37 8.44 -6.98
C GLU A 168 11.48 7.21 -6.92
N LEU A 169 12.01 6.07 -7.40
CA LEU A 169 11.26 4.81 -7.43
C LEU A 169 11.07 4.28 -6.00
N GLU A 170 9.83 4.23 -5.55
CA GLU A 170 9.46 3.66 -4.24
C GLU A 170 9.68 2.14 -4.20
N HIS A 171 9.57 1.47 -5.35
CA HIS A 171 9.65 0.04 -5.51
C HIS A 171 10.99 -0.42 -6.10
N THR A 172 11.42 -1.62 -5.74
CA THR A 172 12.50 -2.31 -6.44
C THR A 172 12.05 -2.72 -7.85
N GLN A 173 12.99 -3.05 -8.75
CA GLN A 173 12.63 -3.54 -10.08
C GLN A 173 11.79 -4.84 -10.04
N GLU A 174 11.98 -5.67 -9.03
CA GLU A 174 11.22 -6.88 -8.82
C GLU A 174 9.77 -6.56 -8.43
N GLN A 175 9.59 -5.68 -7.44
CA GLN A 175 8.28 -5.18 -7.03
C GLN A 175 7.55 -4.44 -8.16
N LEU A 176 8.27 -3.67 -9.00
CA LEU A 176 7.68 -3.02 -10.17
C LEU A 176 7.24 -4.03 -11.23
N ALA A 177 8.02 -5.10 -11.44
CA ALA A 177 7.64 -6.16 -12.36
C ALA A 177 6.35 -6.87 -11.90
N GLU A 178 6.24 -7.19 -10.61
CA GLU A 178 5.02 -7.72 -9.99
C GLU A 178 3.86 -6.72 -10.12
N TYR A 179 4.11 -5.44 -9.84
CA TYR A 179 3.11 -4.38 -9.97
C TYR A 179 2.56 -4.27 -11.39
N PHE A 180 3.42 -4.46 -12.41
CA PHE A 180 3.04 -4.42 -13.83
C PHE A 180 2.54 -5.77 -14.38
N GLY A 181 2.59 -6.84 -13.59
CA GLY A 181 2.21 -8.19 -14.04
C GLY A 181 3.13 -8.74 -15.13
N VAL A 182 4.44 -8.50 -15.03
CA VAL A 182 5.45 -8.90 -16.00
C VAL A 182 6.67 -9.52 -15.31
N THR A 183 7.55 -10.18 -16.07
CA THR A 183 8.80 -10.68 -15.51
C THR A 183 9.83 -9.57 -15.33
N ARG A 184 10.66 -9.64 -14.27
CA ARG A 184 11.75 -8.69 -14.03
C ARG A 184 12.68 -8.49 -15.23
N PRO A 185 13.14 -9.55 -15.95
CA PRO A 185 13.96 -9.40 -17.15
C PRO A 185 13.27 -8.61 -18.27
N ALA A 186 11.96 -8.84 -18.47
CA ALA A 186 11.19 -8.11 -19.49
C ALA A 186 11.07 -6.62 -19.16
N LEU A 187 10.81 -6.29 -17.89
CA LEU A 187 10.80 -4.91 -17.42
C LEU A 187 12.18 -4.25 -17.58
N SER A 188 13.24 -4.90 -17.09
CA SER A 188 14.61 -4.38 -17.16
C SER A 188 15.05 -4.10 -18.61
N LYS A 189 14.67 -4.96 -19.55
CA LYS A 189 14.94 -4.77 -20.99
C LYS A 189 14.28 -3.51 -21.54
N GLU A 190 13.01 -3.27 -21.21
CA GLU A 190 12.30 -2.09 -21.70
C GLU A 190 12.82 -0.79 -21.04
N ILE A 191 13.18 -0.84 -19.75
CA ILE A 191 13.83 0.27 -19.07
C ILE A 191 15.19 0.60 -19.73
N GLY A 192 16.01 -0.43 -20.02
CA GLY A 192 17.26 -0.26 -20.72
C GLY A 192 17.09 0.43 -22.08
N ARG A 193 16.11 0.00 -22.87
CA ARG A 193 15.79 0.64 -24.15
C ARG A 193 15.44 2.12 -24.02
N LEU A 194 14.63 2.51 -23.00
CA LEU A 194 14.31 3.92 -22.76
C LEU A 194 15.55 4.76 -22.40
N VAL A 195 16.53 4.15 -21.72
CA VAL A 195 17.82 4.78 -21.43
C VAL A 195 18.66 4.90 -22.69
N ASP A 196 18.81 3.83 -23.47
CA ASP A 196 19.59 3.79 -24.72
C ASP A 196 19.05 4.77 -25.78
N GLU A 197 17.74 4.92 -25.83
CA GLU A 197 17.01 5.87 -26.70
C GLU A 197 17.08 7.33 -26.18
N GLY A 198 17.66 7.56 -24.99
CA GLY A 198 17.88 8.90 -24.43
C GLY A 198 16.61 9.57 -23.87
N PHE A 199 15.54 8.83 -23.61
CA PHE A 199 14.30 9.39 -23.04
C PHE A 199 14.37 9.58 -21.53
N ILE A 200 15.12 8.74 -20.84
CA ILE A 200 15.32 8.77 -19.40
C ILE A 200 16.79 8.48 -19.05
N SER A 201 17.21 8.88 -17.86
CA SER A 201 18.44 8.36 -17.24
C SER A 201 18.12 7.78 -15.88
N ILE A 202 18.86 6.73 -15.46
CA ILE A 202 18.65 6.08 -14.18
C ILE A 202 19.94 6.01 -13.39
N THR A 203 19.89 6.50 -12.15
CA THR A 203 20.98 6.37 -11.18
C THR A 203 20.41 5.78 -9.89
N ARG A 204 20.73 4.51 -9.62
CA ARG A 204 20.18 3.74 -8.50
C ARG A 204 18.66 3.66 -8.59
N ARG A 205 17.93 4.39 -7.72
CA ARG A 205 16.45 4.45 -7.67
C ARG A 205 15.87 5.76 -8.24
N LYS A 206 16.73 6.66 -8.76
CA LYS A 206 16.28 7.94 -9.31
C LYS A 206 16.23 7.85 -10.82
N VAL A 207 15.06 8.13 -11.38
CA VAL A 207 14.82 8.22 -12.82
C VAL A 207 14.65 9.67 -13.17
N THR A 208 15.52 10.18 -14.05
CA THR A 208 15.40 11.54 -14.61
C THR A 208 14.75 11.45 -15.98
N ILE A 209 13.68 12.20 -16.20
CA ILE A 209 13.00 12.30 -17.48
C ILE A 209 13.75 13.32 -18.33
N LEU A 210 14.35 12.86 -19.44
CA LEU A 210 15.13 13.70 -20.33
C LEU A 210 14.28 14.31 -21.46
N ASN A 211 13.26 13.57 -21.92
CA ASN A 211 12.36 14.04 -23.00
C ASN A 211 10.90 13.73 -22.66
N LYS A 212 10.28 14.62 -21.89
CA LYS A 212 8.90 14.46 -21.45
C LYS A 212 7.88 14.46 -22.60
N THR A 213 8.08 15.32 -23.60
CA THR A 213 7.18 15.43 -24.75
C THR A 213 7.15 14.13 -25.54
N ALA A 214 8.31 13.55 -25.84
CA ALA A 214 8.37 12.28 -26.56
C ALA A 214 7.72 11.15 -25.76
N LEU A 215 7.95 11.07 -24.44
CA LEU A 215 7.31 10.07 -23.57
C LEU A 215 5.78 10.23 -23.52
N THR A 216 5.28 11.47 -23.53
CA THR A 216 3.82 11.71 -23.55
C THR A 216 3.19 11.24 -24.87
N CYS A 217 3.88 11.40 -25.99
CA CYS A 217 3.40 10.91 -27.29
C CYS A 217 3.37 9.38 -27.41
N MET A 218 4.02 8.64 -26.51
CA MET A 218 4.02 7.17 -26.49
C MET A 218 2.84 6.58 -25.70
N LEU A 219 2.15 7.39 -24.87
CA LEU A 219 0.99 6.96 -24.08
C LEU A 219 -0.30 7.04 -24.87
#